data_a83757129ad83833d8d6b9160f7aa2b9
#
_entry.id   a83757129ad83833d8d6b9160f7aa2b9
#
_cell.length_a   1.000
_cell.length_b   1.000
_cell.length_c   1.000
_cell.angle_alpha   90.00
_cell.angle_beta   90.00
_cell.angle_gamma   90.00
#
_symmetry.space_group_name_H-M   'P 1'
#
loop_
_entity.id
_entity.type
_entity.pdbx_description
1 polymer ?
#
loop_
_entity_poly.entity_id
_entity_poly.type
_entity_poly.pdbx_seq_one_letter_code
_entity_poly.pdbx_strand_id
1 'polypeptide(L)'
;MNFQNDLNAYIRAGYPLIYVSALEPERAISSIEKVCENINDGLSCHVWKNTTGWDNTGNGDDPDEIFECIDRRQTPHAVSILCNYHAYIGENPNPVLVQQFMDSYFKWKSNEDHRTVIVLSPFYKMAPELERFFQTINYTLPGTEQIEKIVDSIASGYEGIVSWDSDEHRDRVVANASGMTEDEIENSLALSIVKTKNTNNSPSIDPDLVMEEKAKILSKTGLLEYWPYPDDLSSVGGLGNLKKWLLERKNAVFSEKAREFGLPNPKGLFLLGLPGTGKSLSAKCLSKEWGLPLIRFDLSKIFGSLVGESEEKMRMVLDQIESLAPAAVWIDEIEKGMAGAESSGTNDSGVTKRVFGQLLTWMEERPKDKMIYIVATANEATSLPSALLRRFDALFWVDLPTESDRKEILRIHLNKHNQLSKDIEKSMGRLCEVTRGFSGAEIENVVNSAMFKAFNDDSLKVSPAHIESASLEITPIAKLRREDIEISRMWAKERCQFAQEEEPVNLDTLQQDRIRILQSRSINLN
;
A
#
# COMPACT_ATOMS: atom_id res chain seq x y z
N MET A 1 -8.35 22.69 -7.61
CA MET A 1 -8.70 24.00 -6.97
C MET A 1 -7.47 24.46 -6.22
N ASN A 2 -7.16 25.75 -6.25
CA ASN A 2 -5.95 26.26 -5.58
C ASN A 2 -6.36 26.80 -4.21
N PHE A 3 -5.84 26.24 -3.12
CA PHE A 3 -6.10 26.62 -1.74
C PHE A 3 -6.11 28.16 -1.52
N GLN A 4 -5.09 28.83 -2.04
CA GLN A 4 -4.96 30.29 -1.90
C GLN A 4 -6.09 31.06 -2.59
N ASN A 5 -6.54 30.61 -3.75
CA ASN A 5 -7.64 31.25 -4.48
C ASN A 5 -8.96 31.06 -3.76
N ASP A 6 -9.23 29.86 -3.26
CA ASP A 6 -10.47 29.54 -2.56
C ASP A 6 -10.53 30.31 -1.22
N LEU A 7 -9.43 30.32 -0.47
CA LEU A 7 -9.33 31.06 0.79
C LEU A 7 -9.51 32.57 0.58
N ASN A 8 -8.84 33.14 -0.43
CA ASN A 8 -9.00 34.54 -0.80
C ASN A 8 -10.46 34.87 -1.14
N ALA A 9 -11.14 34.01 -1.90
CA ALA A 9 -12.54 34.20 -2.25
C ALA A 9 -13.45 34.19 -1.01
N TYR A 10 -13.25 33.26 -0.07
CA TYR A 10 -14.06 33.19 1.15
C TYR A 10 -13.83 34.35 2.09
N ILE A 11 -12.57 34.78 2.29
CA ILE A 11 -12.27 35.97 3.12
C ILE A 11 -12.91 37.20 2.50
N ARG A 12 -12.76 37.45 1.21
CA ARG A 12 -13.38 38.60 0.50
C ARG A 12 -14.89 38.55 0.50
N ALA A 13 -15.48 37.36 0.50
CA ALA A 13 -16.94 37.18 0.58
C ALA A 13 -17.49 37.36 2.03
N GLY A 14 -16.60 37.61 3.01
CA GLY A 14 -16.99 37.85 4.41
C GLY A 14 -17.47 36.58 5.12
N TYR A 15 -16.89 35.41 4.81
CA TYR A 15 -17.20 34.20 5.57
C TYR A 15 -16.58 34.30 6.98
N PRO A 16 -17.40 34.26 8.05
CA PRO A 16 -16.88 34.45 9.40
C PRO A 16 -16.11 33.26 9.94
N LEU A 17 -16.48 32.02 9.54
CA LEU A 17 -15.92 30.79 10.07
C LEU A 17 -15.44 29.88 8.91
N ILE A 18 -14.17 29.53 8.93
CA ILE A 18 -13.52 28.65 7.96
C ILE A 18 -12.81 27.53 8.72
N TYR A 19 -12.94 26.32 8.24
CA TYR A 19 -12.19 25.17 8.76
C TYR A 19 -11.16 24.73 7.73
N VAL A 20 -9.88 24.74 8.10
CA VAL A 20 -8.78 24.31 7.25
C VAL A 20 -8.22 23.00 7.80
N SER A 21 -8.31 21.95 7.00
CA SER A 21 -7.66 20.68 7.29
C SER A 21 -6.27 20.66 6.65
N ALA A 22 -5.21 20.58 7.47
CA ALA A 22 -3.83 20.62 7.02
C ALA A 22 -2.93 19.71 7.87
N LEU A 23 -2.22 18.79 7.24
CA LEU A 23 -1.21 17.96 7.91
C LEU A 23 0.04 18.77 8.31
N GLU A 24 0.27 19.92 7.65
CA GLU A 24 1.41 20.80 7.81
C GLU A 24 0.95 22.17 8.33
N PRO A 25 0.75 22.34 9.63
CA PRO A 25 0.16 23.57 10.18
C PRO A 25 1.01 24.81 9.91
N GLU A 26 2.34 24.75 10.04
CA GLU A 26 3.21 25.91 9.84
C GLU A 26 3.21 26.38 8.36
N ARG A 27 3.24 25.44 7.41
CA ARG A 27 3.15 25.74 5.99
C ARG A 27 1.76 26.32 5.63
N ALA A 28 0.69 25.79 6.22
CA ALA A 28 -0.65 26.32 6.05
C ALA A 28 -0.77 27.74 6.61
N ILE A 29 -0.23 28.02 7.81
CA ILE A 29 -0.17 29.35 8.41
C ILE A 29 0.54 30.33 7.47
N SER A 30 1.76 30.00 7.01
CA SER A 30 2.52 30.85 6.07
C SER A 30 1.76 31.12 4.78
N SER A 31 0.99 30.13 4.29
CA SER A 31 0.15 30.32 3.11
C SER A 31 -1.07 31.19 3.36
N ILE A 32 -1.67 31.11 4.55
CA ILE A 32 -2.79 31.98 4.98
C ILE A 32 -2.30 33.41 5.14
N GLU A 33 -1.15 33.62 5.80
CA GLU A 33 -0.51 34.92 5.97
C GLU A 33 -0.26 35.62 4.63
N LYS A 34 0.31 34.91 3.63
CA LYS A 34 0.49 35.40 2.26
C LYS A 34 -0.82 35.78 1.59
N VAL A 35 -1.90 35.03 1.81
CA VAL A 35 -3.23 35.40 1.29
C VAL A 35 -3.71 36.68 1.94
N CYS A 36 -3.54 36.85 3.26
CA CYS A 36 -3.92 38.07 4.00
C CYS A 36 -3.12 39.29 3.51
N GLU A 37 -1.81 39.17 3.29
CA GLU A 37 -0.96 40.24 2.77
C GLU A 37 -1.38 40.70 1.36
N ASN A 38 -1.85 39.77 0.51
CA ASN A 38 -2.28 40.04 -0.87
C ASN A 38 -3.71 40.60 -0.99
N ILE A 39 -4.48 40.64 0.10
CA ILE A 39 -5.79 41.29 0.13
C ILE A 39 -5.60 42.80 0.38
N ASN A 40 -6.29 43.66 -0.36
CA ASN A 40 -6.17 45.11 -0.36
C ASN A 40 -5.96 45.67 1.08
N ASP A 41 -4.90 46.49 1.24
CA ASP A 41 -4.46 47.12 2.49
C ASP A 41 -3.83 46.20 3.55
N GLY A 42 -3.60 44.92 3.25
CA GLY A 42 -3.00 43.97 4.18
C GLY A 42 -3.91 43.67 5.38
N LEU A 43 -4.48 42.45 5.43
CA LEU A 43 -5.25 42.02 6.58
C LEU A 43 -4.32 41.64 7.73
N SER A 44 -4.62 42.07 8.95
CA SER A 44 -3.89 41.56 10.12
C SER A 44 -4.24 40.07 10.33
N CYS A 45 -3.21 39.22 10.42
CA CYS A 45 -3.33 37.81 10.71
C CYS A 45 -2.80 37.55 12.13
N HIS A 46 -3.56 36.81 12.94
CA HIS A 46 -3.21 36.48 14.31
C HIS A 46 -3.33 34.98 14.53
N VAL A 47 -2.29 34.39 15.08
CA VAL A 47 -2.21 32.94 15.31
C VAL A 47 -2.33 32.62 16.79
N TRP A 48 -3.27 31.75 17.13
CA TRP A 48 -3.43 31.25 18.49
C TRP A 48 -2.99 29.77 18.57
N LYS A 49 -2.19 29.48 19.59
CA LYS A 49 -1.80 28.11 19.96
C LYS A 49 -2.04 27.95 21.47
N ASN A 50 -2.57 26.79 21.87
CA ASN A 50 -2.87 26.49 23.28
C ASN A 50 -1.65 26.57 24.22
N THR A 51 -0.44 26.39 23.69
CA THR A 51 0.81 26.39 24.47
C THR A 51 1.46 27.75 24.59
N THR A 52 1.19 28.68 23.67
CA THR A 52 1.88 29.98 23.58
C THR A 52 0.94 31.19 23.52
N GLY A 53 -0.38 30.94 23.56
CA GLY A 53 -1.37 31.98 23.41
C GLY A 53 -1.35 32.65 22.03
N TRP A 54 -1.76 33.90 21.96
CA TRP A 54 -1.81 34.70 20.74
C TRP A 54 -0.42 35.19 20.31
N ASP A 55 -0.09 34.97 19.06
CA ASP A 55 1.13 35.46 18.39
C ASP A 55 2.42 35.12 19.20
N ASN A 56 2.43 34.01 19.90
CA ASN A 56 3.52 33.52 20.77
C ASN A 56 3.87 34.50 21.93
N THR A 57 2.93 35.33 22.38
CA THR A 57 3.15 36.31 23.46
C THR A 57 2.97 35.74 24.85
N GLY A 58 2.46 34.53 25.00
CA GLY A 58 2.10 33.91 26.29
C GLY A 58 0.84 34.50 26.93
N ASN A 59 0.08 35.29 26.19
CA ASN A 59 -1.16 35.91 26.67
C ASN A 59 -2.38 35.29 26.00
N GLY A 60 -3.47 35.09 26.76
CA GLY A 60 -4.75 34.61 26.23
C GLY A 60 -4.65 33.15 25.74
N ASP A 61 -4.02 32.29 26.53
CA ASP A 61 -3.87 30.86 26.31
C ASP A 61 -5.15 30.06 26.68
N ASP A 62 -6.07 30.68 27.44
CA ASP A 62 -7.35 30.06 27.80
C ASP A 62 -8.27 29.92 26.55
N PRO A 63 -8.67 28.69 26.18
CA PRO A 63 -9.58 28.47 25.08
C PRO A 63 -10.94 29.17 25.24
N ASP A 64 -11.42 29.34 26.47
CA ASP A 64 -12.73 29.91 26.74
C ASP A 64 -12.74 31.46 26.55
N GLU A 65 -11.58 32.13 26.61
CA GLU A 65 -11.45 33.58 26.46
C GLU A 65 -11.17 34.06 25.02
N ILE A 66 -11.02 33.12 24.08
CA ILE A 66 -10.62 33.44 22.69
C ILE A 66 -11.56 34.46 22.03
N PHE A 67 -12.88 34.26 22.17
CA PHE A 67 -13.88 35.14 21.54
C PHE A 67 -13.83 36.55 22.09
N GLU A 68 -13.60 36.71 23.39
CA GLU A 68 -13.40 38.04 24.01
C GLU A 68 -12.14 38.71 23.49
N CYS A 69 -11.05 37.95 23.33
CA CYS A 69 -9.81 38.46 22.77
C CYS A 69 -9.98 38.92 21.32
N ILE A 70 -10.71 38.16 20.49
CA ILE A 70 -11.01 38.52 19.11
C ILE A 70 -11.87 39.78 19.05
N ASP A 71 -12.91 39.90 19.93
CA ASP A 71 -13.82 41.04 19.95
C ASP A 71 -13.17 42.33 20.47
N ARG A 72 -12.23 42.23 21.41
CA ARG A 72 -11.49 43.38 21.94
C ARG A 72 -10.46 43.98 20.96
N ARG A 73 -10.10 43.24 19.91
CA ARG A 73 -9.17 43.77 18.90
C ARG A 73 -9.81 44.86 18.08
N GLN A 74 -9.15 46.02 18.05
CA GLN A 74 -9.63 47.21 17.36
C GLN A 74 -9.31 47.24 15.86
N THR A 75 -8.65 46.18 15.32
CA THR A 75 -8.32 46.09 13.91
C THR A 75 -9.51 45.56 13.10
N PRO A 76 -10.17 46.40 12.27
CA PRO A 76 -11.18 45.90 11.34
C PRO A 76 -10.54 44.91 10.36
N HIS A 77 -11.31 43.92 9.93
CA HIS A 77 -10.88 42.92 8.95
C HIS A 77 -9.72 42.02 9.37
N ALA A 78 -9.66 41.59 10.66
CA ALA A 78 -8.64 40.67 11.13
C ALA A 78 -9.00 39.22 10.85
N VAL A 79 -7.98 38.43 10.48
CA VAL A 79 -8.05 36.96 10.38
C VAL A 79 -7.42 36.34 11.64
N SER A 80 -8.15 35.46 12.31
CA SER A 80 -7.68 34.76 13.50
C SER A 80 -7.56 33.28 13.21
N ILE A 81 -6.36 32.70 13.33
CA ILE A 81 -6.08 31.27 13.10
C ILE A 81 -6.01 30.58 14.47
N LEU A 82 -6.89 29.61 14.70
CA LEU A 82 -6.95 28.79 15.91
C LEU A 82 -6.35 27.42 15.64
N CYS A 83 -5.12 27.17 16.09
CA CYS A 83 -4.43 25.91 15.85
C CYS A 83 -4.95 24.80 16.78
N ASN A 84 -5.29 23.64 16.19
CA ASN A 84 -5.78 22.45 16.90
C ASN A 84 -7.02 22.66 17.78
N TYR A 85 -7.82 23.67 17.48
CA TYR A 85 -9.02 23.99 18.26
C TYR A 85 -10.15 22.94 18.11
N HIS A 86 -10.03 22.04 17.13
CA HIS A 86 -10.90 20.87 16.97
C HIS A 86 -11.01 20.00 18.23
N ALA A 87 -10.00 20.02 19.10
CA ALA A 87 -10.02 19.30 20.37
C ALA A 87 -11.16 19.77 21.31
N TYR A 88 -11.60 21.03 21.18
CA TYR A 88 -12.63 21.63 22.02
C TYR A 88 -14.03 21.60 21.39
N ILE A 89 -14.11 21.45 20.07
CA ILE A 89 -15.36 21.51 19.30
C ILE A 89 -15.66 20.21 18.53
N GLY A 90 -14.86 19.17 18.73
CA GLY A 90 -14.96 17.87 18.02
C GLY A 90 -15.88 16.85 18.69
N GLU A 91 -15.36 15.68 19.07
CA GLU A 91 -16.15 14.52 19.60
C GLU A 91 -16.85 14.79 20.92
N ASN A 92 -16.18 15.51 21.85
CA ASN A 92 -16.75 15.89 23.13
C ASN A 92 -16.72 17.43 23.24
N PRO A 93 -17.59 18.10 22.47
CA PRO A 93 -17.53 19.54 22.36
C PRO A 93 -17.88 20.22 23.68
N ASN A 94 -17.19 21.32 23.99
CA ASN A 94 -17.60 22.20 25.06
C ASN A 94 -18.86 22.97 24.63
N PRO A 95 -20.04 22.76 25.28
CA PRO A 95 -21.29 23.40 24.85
C PRO A 95 -21.24 24.92 24.84
N VAL A 96 -20.43 25.53 25.75
CA VAL A 96 -20.26 26.97 25.81
C VAL A 96 -19.55 27.49 24.57
N LEU A 97 -18.46 26.83 24.17
CA LEU A 97 -17.71 27.18 22.95
C LEU A 97 -18.53 27.01 21.69
N VAL A 98 -19.31 25.90 21.60
CA VAL A 98 -20.23 25.69 20.48
C VAL A 98 -21.21 26.83 20.33
N GLN A 99 -21.81 27.26 21.45
CA GLN A 99 -22.74 28.41 21.45
C GLN A 99 -22.03 29.70 21.06
N GLN A 100 -20.82 29.96 21.59
CA GLN A 100 -20.04 31.13 21.25
C GLN A 100 -19.70 31.24 19.76
N PHE A 101 -19.37 30.11 19.11
CA PHE A 101 -19.19 30.09 17.66
C PHE A 101 -20.45 30.47 16.89
N MET A 102 -21.60 29.92 17.31
CA MET A 102 -22.89 30.24 16.66
C MET A 102 -23.25 31.72 16.82
N ASP A 103 -23.12 32.25 18.02
CA ASP A 103 -23.43 33.68 18.32
C ASP A 103 -22.47 34.61 17.56
N SER A 104 -21.19 34.29 17.54
CA SER A 104 -20.16 35.02 16.83
C SER A 104 -20.35 35.00 15.32
N TYR A 105 -20.79 33.90 14.74
CA TYR A 105 -21.11 33.83 13.32
C TYR A 105 -22.14 34.86 12.90
N PHE A 106 -23.27 34.96 13.62
CA PHE A 106 -24.31 35.92 13.31
C PHE A 106 -23.87 37.38 13.55
N LYS A 107 -23.10 37.60 14.63
CA LYS A 107 -22.54 38.90 14.98
C LYS A 107 -21.58 39.40 13.89
N TRP A 108 -20.61 38.60 13.47
CA TRP A 108 -19.59 39.01 12.50
C TRP A 108 -20.13 39.05 11.06
N LYS A 109 -21.17 38.27 10.73
CA LYS A 109 -21.81 38.33 9.43
C LYS A 109 -22.67 39.57 9.21
N SER A 110 -23.18 40.16 10.29
CA SER A 110 -24.08 41.33 10.25
C SER A 110 -23.39 42.70 10.42
N ASN A 111 -22.13 42.71 10.83
CA ASN A 111 -21.37 43.93 11.13
C ASN A 111 -20.53 44.37 9.91
N GLU A 112 -20.25 45.69 9.83
CA GLU A 112 -19.29 46.27 8.88
C GLU A 112 -17.86 45.78 9.13
N ASP A 113 -17.56 45.29 10.36
CA ASP A 113 -16.30 44.66 10.73
C ASP A 113 -16.31 43.18 10.36
N HIS A 114 -15.87 42.88 9.16
CA HIS A 114 -15.72 41.49 8.69
C HIS A 114 -14.56 40.81 9.41
N ARG A 115 -14.85 39.91 10.33
CA ARG A 115 -13.87 39.09 11.05
C ARG A 115 -13.95 37.65 10.52
N THR A 116 -12.81 37.07 10.27
CA THR A 116 -12.73 35.68 9.86
C THR A 116 -11.92 34.86 10.87
N VAL A 117 -12.53 33.81 11.39
CA VAL A 117 -11.86 32.84 12.25
C VAL A 117 -11.61 31.56 11.44
N ILE A 118 -10.36 31.12 11.42
CA ILE A 118 -9.91 29.91 10.76
C ILE A 118 -9.53 28.89 11.83
N VAL A 119 -10.26 27.77 11.91
CA VAL A 119 -9.84 26.61 12.69
C VAL A 119 -8.91 25.78 11.83
N LEU A 120 -7.64 25.68 12.24
CA LEU A 120 -6.62 24.91 11.55
C LEU A 120 -6.31 23.64 12.33
N SER A 121 -6.50 22.46 11.70
CA SER A 121 -6.22 21.16 12.33
C SER A 121 -5.80 20.10 11.31
N PRO A 122 -5.16 19.01 11.76
CA PRO A 122 -4.69 17.95 10.85
C PRO A 122 -5.81 17.21 10.11
N PHE A 123 -6.99 17.13 10.69
CA PHE A 123 -8.15 16.42 10.15
C PHE A 123 -9.45 17.13 10.52
N TYR A 124 -10.49 16.89 9.72
CA TYR A 124 -11.80 17.47 9.99
C TYR A 124 -12.47 16.76 11.17
N LYS A 125 -12.80 17.54 12.20
CA LYS A 125 -13.52 17.07 13.37
C LYS A 125 -14.30 18.22 14.00
N MET A 126 -15.62 18.12 14.00
CA MET A 126 -16.50 19.21 14.42
C MET A 126 -17.81 18.67 14.95
N ALA A 127 -18.40 19.38 15.94
CA ALA A 127 -19.75 19.11 16.42
C ALA A 127 -20.78 19.29 15.28
N PRO A 128 -21.78 18.41 15.15
CA PRO A 128 -22.78 18.49 14.08
C PRO A 128 -23.53 19.83 14.03
N GLU A 129 -23.69 20.50 15.19
CA GLU A 129 -24.35 21.79 15.33
C GLU A 129 -23.59 22.91 14.59
N LEU A 130 -22.26 22.78 14.47
CA LEU A 130 -21.39 23.78 13.85
C LEU A 130 -21.17 23.55 12.34
N GLU A 131 -21.43 22.37 11.82
CA GLU A 131 -21.15 22.01 10.41
C GLU A 131 -21.71 23.01 9.38
N ARG A 132 -22.88 23.56 9.65
CA ARG A 132 -23.55 24.51 8.73
C ARG A 132 -22.97 25.93 8.77
N PHE A 133 -22.20 26.26 9.80
CA PHE A 133 -21.64 27.58 10.00
C PHE A 133 -20.23 27.70 9.43
N PHE A 134 -19.53 26.57 9.30
CA PHE A 134 -18.17 26.54 8.80
C PHE A 134 -18.10 26.21 7.31
N GLN A 135 -17.26 26.96 6.60
CA GLN A 135 -16.80 26.58 5.27
C GLN A 135 -15.53 25.78 5.40
N THR A 136 -15.48 24.59 4.77
CA THR A 136 -14.32 23.69 4.86
C THR A 136 -13.41 23.83 3.65
N ILE A 137 -12.10 23.88 3.89
CA ILE A 137 -11.06 23.86 2.85
C ILE A 137 -9.98 22.85 3.25
N ASN A 138 -9.57 22.01 2.32
CA ASN A 138 -8.44 21.11 2.50
C ASN A 138 -7.16 21.77 2.00
N TYR A 139 -6.14 21.84 2.86
CA TYR A 139 -4.80 22.25 2.47
C TYR A 139 -4.07 21.06 1.85
N THR A 140 -3.72 21.18 0.59
CA THR A 140 -3.11 20.08 -0.15
C THR A 140 -1.63 19.92 0.16
N LEU A 141 -1.15 18.68 0.09
CA LEU A 141 0.28 18.37 0.13
C LEU A 141 1.05 19.08 -1.01
N PRO A 142 2.39 19.18 -0.91
CA PRO A 142 3.20 19.80 -1.94
C PRO A 142 2.93 19.22 -3.33
N GLY A 143 2.65 20.08 -4.30
CA GLY A 143 2.56 19.69 -5.72
C GLY A 143 3.94 19.52 -6.33
N THR A 144 4.01 18.94 -7.55
CA THR A 144 5.27 18.62 -8.26
C THR A 144 6.24 19.81 -8.30
N GLU A 145 5.80 21.00 -8.67
CA GLU A 145 6.65 22.20 -8.71
C GLU A 145 7.22 22.61 -7.34
N GLN A 146 6.49 22.36 -6.27
CA GLN A 146 6.96 22.62 -4.91
C GLN A 146 7.96 21.58 -4.46
N ILE A 147 7.71 20.29 -4.77
CA ILE A 147 8.63 19.19 -4.50
C ILE A 147 9.96 19.41 -5.24
N GLU A 148 9.92 19.81 -6.50
CA GLU A 148 11.13 20.15 -7.28
C GLU A 148 11.96 21.24 -6.58
N LYS A 149 11.32 22.30 -6.09
CA LYS A 149 12.01 23.38 -5.36
C LYS A 149 12.64 22.89 -4.06
N ILE A 150 11.95 22.01 -3.30
CA ILE A 150 12.48 21.43 -2.07
C ILE A 150 13.68 20.54 -2.39
N VAL A 151 13.56 19.66 -3.40
CA VAL A 151 14.62 18.76 -3.84
C VAL A 151 15.86 19.55 -4.30
N ASP A 152 15.68 20.60 -5.12
CA ASP A 152 16.77 21.44 -5.61
C ASP A 152 17.39 22.28 -4.49
N SER A 153 16.60 22.76 -3.55
CA SER A 153 17.09 23.49 -2.37
C SER A 153 18.01 22.63 -1.51
N ILE A 154 17.61 21.40 -1.23
CA ILE A 154 18.42 20.47 -0.44
C ILE A 154 19.66 20.02 -1.19
N ALA A 155 19.54 19.70 -2.48
CA ALA A 155 20.68 19.33 -3.30
C ALA A 155 21.71 20.47 -3.38
N SER A 156 21.26 21.73 -3.53
CA SER A 156 22.15 22.91 -3.58
C SER A 156 22.75 23.27 -2.22
N GLY A 157 22.06 23.00 -1.11
CA GLY A 157 22.61 23.18 0.25
C GLY A 157 23.81 22.29 0.54
N TYR A 158 23.97 21.22 -0.24
CA TYR A 158 25.12 20.32 -0.22
C TYR A 158 25.98 20.49 -1.48
N GLU A 159 26.16 21.72 -1.97
CA GLU A 159 26.93 22.04 -3.20
C GLU A 159 28.29 21.33 -3.24
N GLY A 160 28.56 20.65 -4.37
CA GLY A 160 29.76 19.85 -4.58
C GLY A 160 29.73 18.46 -3.91
N ILE A 161 28.65 18.10 -3.22
CA ILE A 161 28.49 16.83 -2.50
C ILE A 161 27.43 15.96 -3.18
N VAL A 162 26.32 16.54 -3.62
CA VAL A 162 25.22 15.81 -4.30
C VAL A 162 25.27 16.12 -5.79
N SER A 163 25.44 15.07 -6.61
CA SER A 163 25.34 15.13 -8.07
C SER A 163 24.16 14.27 -8.53
N TRP A 164 23.47 14.76 -9.54
CA TRP A 164 22.46 13.98 -10.24
C TRP A 164 23.12 13.10 -11.29
N ASP A 165 22.82 11.80 -11.31
CA ASP A 165 23.34 10.89 -12.33
C ASP A 165 22.73 11.17 -13.72
N SER A 166 21.47 11.63 -13.74
CA SER A 166 20.73 12.03 -14.93
C SER A 166 19.48 12.83 -14.55
N ASP A 167 18.86 13.51 -15.52
CA ASP A 167 17.56 14.16 -15.32
C ASP A 167 16.47 13.14 -14.92
N GLU A 168 16.49 11.95 -15.51
CA GLU A 168 15.58 10.85 -15.14
C GLU A 168 15.74 10.43 -13.67
N HIS A 169 16.95 10.46 -13.12
CA HIS A 169 17.22 10.17 -11.72
C HIS A 169 16.56 11.21 -10.81
N ARG A 170 16.72 12.51 -11.13
CA ARG A 170 16.08 13.62 -10.42
C ARG A 170 14.55 13.50 -10.47
N ASP A 171 13.99 13.23 -11.64
CA ASP A 171 12.55 13.09 -11.84
C ASP A 171 11.97 11.91 -11.02
N ARG A 172 12.71 10.81 -10.90
CA ARG A 172 12.35 9.68 -10.03
C ARG A 172 12.33 10.09 -8.56
N VAL A 173 13.28 10.90 -8.09
CA VAL A 173 13.27 11.42 -6.70
C VAL A 173 12.03 12.27 -6.46
N VAL A 174 11.72 13.19 -7.36
CA VAL A 174 10.54 14.06 -7.30
C VAL A 174 9.25 13.22 -7.27
N ALA A 175 9.14 12.25 -8.17
CA ALA A 175 7.99 11.35 -8.24
C ALA A 175 7.81 10.54 -6.95
N ASN A 176 8.92 10.02 -6.39
CA ASN A 176 8.89 9.24 -5.17
C ASN A 176 8.57 10.09 -3.92
N ALA A 177 8.92 11.37 -3.91
CA ALA A 177 8.58 12.31 -2.84
C ALA A 177 7.11 12.80 -2.89
N SER A 178 6.41 12.60 -4.01
CA SER A 178 5.00 13.01 -4.16
C SER A 178 4.11 12.35 -3.10
N GLY A 179 3.21 13.14 -2.48
CA GLY A 179 2.30 12.64 -1.43
C GLY A 179 2.89 12.63 -0.02
N MET A 180 4.09 13.17 0.17
CA MET A 180 4.70 13.44 1.47
C MET A 180 4.52 14.91 1.86
N THR A 181 4.60 15.20 3.15
CA THR A 181 4.70 16.57 3.66
C THR A 181 6.08 17.16 3.36
N GLU A 182 6.23 18.48 3.44
CA GLU A 182 7.52 19.17 3.22
C GLU A 182 8.59 18.67 4.19
N ASP A 183 8.27 18.59 5.49
CA ASP A 183 9.17 18.03 6.51
C ASP A 183 9.56 16.57 6.24
N GLU A 184 8.62 15.75 5.78
CA GLU A 184 8.88 14.35 5.44
C GLU A 184 9.78 14.23 4.22
N ILE A 185 9.61 15.08 3.22
CA ILE A 185 10.48 15.15 2.03
C ILE A 185 11.89 15.54 2.47
N GLU A 186 12.04 16.62 3.21
CA GLU A 186 13.35 17.09 3.69
C GLU A 186 14.07 16.01 4.50
N ASN A 187 13.39 15.39 5.46
CA ASN A 187 13.95 14.34 6.28
C ASN A 187 14.33 13.09 5.47
N SER A 188 13.53 12.70 4.48
CA SER A 188 13.81 11.53 3.64
C SER A 188 15.02 11.77 2.73
N LEU A 189 15.15 12.96 2.16
CA LEU A 189 16.29 13.37 1.33
C LEU A 189 17.58 13.44 2.16
N ALA A 190 17.53 14.08 3.33
CA ALA A 190 18.66 14.15 4.25
C ALA A 190 19.12 12.75 4.69
N LEU A 191 18.18 11.86 5.02
CA LEU A 191 18.49 10.47 5.37
C LEU A 191 19.12 9.70 4.20
N SER A 192 18.63 9.90 2.98
CA SER A 192 19.20 9.30 1.77
C SER A 192 20.66 9.72 1.58
N ILE A 193 20.97 11.02 1.71
CA ILE A 193 22.33 11.55 1.62
C ILE A 193 23.25 10.92 2.66
N VAL A 194 22.79 10.79 3.92
CA VAL A 194 23.58 10.18 5.00
C VAL A 194 23.84 8.71 4.75
N LYS A 195 22.83 7.95 4.33
CA LYS A 195 22.97 6.50 4.07
C LYS A 195 23.91 6.23 2.89
N THR A 196 23.77 6.97 1.78
CA THR A 196 24.62 6.80 0.59
C THR A 196 26.06 7.18 0.87
N LYS A 197 26.31 8.24 1.64
CA LYS A 197 27.66 8.59 2.11
C LYS A 197 28.32 7.48 2.89
N ASN A 198 27.58 6.82 3.78
CA ASN A 198 28.11 5.74 4.60
C ASN A 198 28.44 4.47 3.79
N THR A 199 27.70 4.22 2.71
CA THR A 199 27.83 3.00 1.89
C THR A 199 28.85 3.16 0.77
N ASN A 200 28.80 4.29 0.06
CA ASN A 200 29.55 4.51 -1.19
C ASN A 200 30.69 5.55 -1.06
N ASN A 201 30.88 6.13 0.12
CA ASN A 201 31.80 7.26 0.36
C ASN A 201 31.51 8.51 -0.51
N SER A 202 30.40 8.52 -1.26
CA SER A 202 29.94 9.62 -2.10
C SER A 202 28.47 9.88 -1.78
N PRO A 203 28.12 11.04 -1.24
CA PRO A 203 26.75 11.38 -0.94
C PRO A 203 25.94 11.58 -2.22
N SER A 204 24.82 10.90 -2.30
CA SER A 204 23.85 11.03 -3.40
C SER A 204 22.43 10.89 -2.83
N ILE A 205 21.43 11.32 -3.59
CA ILE A 205 20.04 11.09 -3.26
C ILE A 205 19.59 9.85 -4.03
N ASP A 206 19.29 8.78 -3.29
CA ASP A 206 18.80 7.52 -3.86
C ASP A 206 17.27 7.53 -3.88
N PRO A 207 16.62 7.46 -5.05
CA PRO A 207 15.16 7.43 -5.16
C PRO A 207 14.52 6.27 -4.41
N ASP A 208 15.18 5.11 -4.35
CA ASP A 208 14.65 3.93 -3.70
C ASP A 208 14.62 4.11 -2.18
N LEU A 209 15.61 4.80 -1.60
CA LEU A 209 15.60 5.16 -0.18
C LEU A 209 14.49 6.18 0.16
N VAL A 210 14.24 7.16 -0.70
CA VAL A 210 13.14 8.12 -0.52
C VAL A 210 11.80 7.38 -0.52
N MET A 211 11.61 6.46 -1.45
CA MET A 211 10.41 5.64 -1.52
C MET A 211 10.25 4.73 -0.29
N GLU A 212 11.34 4.14 0.19
CA GLU A 212 11.33 3.32 1.41
C GLU A 212 10.86 4.12 2.63
N GLU A 213 11.36 5.33 2.81
CA GLU A 213 10.94 6.20 3.93
C GLU A 213 9.48 6.65 3.80
N LYS A 214 9.03 7.04 2.60
CA LYS A 214 7.62 7.31 2.32
C LYS A 214 6.72 6.14 2.72
N ALA A 215 7.06 4.94 2.30
CA ALA A 215 6.29 3.75 2.60
C ALA A 215 6.24 3.46 4.12
N LYS A 216 7.34 3.70 4.85
CA LYS A 216 7.38 3.58 6.31
C LYS A 216 6.49 4.61 7.01
N ILE A 217 6.50 5.86 6.54
CA ILE A 217 5.67 6.93 7.10
C ILE A 217 4.19 6.57 6.97
N LEU A 218 3.77 6.16 5.78
CA LEU A 218 2.37 5.82 5.52
C LEU A 218 1.92 4.52 6.20
N SER A 219 2.85 3.61 6.48
CA SER A 219 2.53 2.38 7.23
C SER A 219 2.33 2.59 8.74
N LYS A 220 2.61 3.78 9.29
CA LYS A 220 2.39 4.09 10.72
C LYS A 220 0.94 3.93 11.17
N THR A 221 -0.02 4.04 10.27
CA THR A 221 -1.45 3.79 10.57
C THR A 221 -1.75 2.33 10.90
N GLY A 222 -0.83 1.40 10.59
CA GLY A 222 -0.98 -0.03 10.83
C GLY A 222 -1.93 -0.75 9.87
N LEU A 223 -2.60 -0.04 8.96
CA LEU A 223 -3.53 -0.59 7.97
C LEU A 223 -2.83 -1.02 6.68
N LEU A 224 -1.76 -0.30 6.33
CA LEU A 224 -0.85 -0.62 5.23
C LEU A 224 0.51 -1.02 5.80
N GLU A 225 1.17 -1.98 5.18
CA GLU A 225 2.50 -2.44 5.55
C GLU A 225 3.44 -2.34 4.35
N TYR A 226 4.55 -1.61 4.50
CA TYR A 226 5.62 -1.67 3.52
C TYR A 226 6.33 -3.02 3.62
N TRP A 227 6.42 -3.72 2.49
CA TRP A 227 6.99 -5.06 2.42
C TRP A 227 8.17 -5.09 1.45
N PRO A 228 9.38 -4.70 1.90
CA PRO A 228 10.55 -4.80 1.04
C PRO A 228 10.83 -6.27 0.71
N TYR A 229 10.95 -6.59 -0.58
CA TYR A 229 11.24 -7.94 -1.01
C TYR A 229 12.47 -7.95 -1.93
N PRO A 230 13.53 -8.70 -1.59
CA PRO A 230 14.81 -8.63 -2.30
C PRO A 230 14.81 -9.43 -3.61
N ASP A 231 13.98 -10.48 -3.70
CA ASP A 231 14.03 -11.44 -4.81
C ASP A 231 13.11 -11.01 -5.96
N ASP A 232 13.54 -11.30 -7.17
CA ASP A 232 12.80 -11.10 -8.40
C ASP A 232 12.05 -12.37 -8.86
N LEU A 233 11.46 -12.34 -10.06
CA LEU A 233 10.72 -13.47 -10.63
C LEU A 233 11.57 -14.71 -10.89
N SER A 234 12.90 -14.64 -10.88
CA SER A 234 13.78 -15.81 -11.00
C SER A 234 13.71 -16.72 -9.77
N SER A 235 13.33 -16.19 -8.63
CA SER A 235 13.12 -16.92 -7.37
C SER A 235 11.81 -17.71 -7.32
N VAL A 236 10.92 -17.52 -8.30
CA VAL A 236 9.68 -18.28 -8.46
C VAL A 236 9.93 -19.41 -9.44
N GLY A 237 9.83 -20.68 -9.00
CA GLY A 237 9.96 -21.82 -9.91
C GLY A 237 8.71 -22.01 -10.76
N GLY A 238 8.88 -22.20 -12.05
CA GLY A 238 7.79 -22.41 -13.01
C GLY A 238 6.99 -21.15 -13.32
N LEU A 239 5.68 -21.32 -13.53
CA LEU A 239 4.72 -20.27 -13.85
C LEU A 239 5.06 -19.48 -15.13
N GLY A 240 5.52 -20.18 -16.18
CA GLY A 240 6.06 -19.57 -17.40
C GLY A 240 5.10 -18.60 -18.09
N ASN A 241 3.81 -18.93 -18.21
CA ASN A 241 2.82 -18.05 -18.81
C ASN A 241 2.62 -16.76 -18.00
N LEU A 242 2.56 -16.87 -16.66
CA LEU A 242 2.45 -15.72 -15.78
C LEU A 242 3.69 -14.82 -15.89
N LYS A 243 4.90 -15.40 -15.83
CA LYS A 243 6.17 -14.67 -15.97
C LYS A 243 6.23 -13.92 -17.31
N LYS A 244 5.91 -14.61 -18.42
CA LYS A 244 5.88 -14.01 -19.75
C LYS A 244 4.91 -12.83 -19.82
N TRP A 245 3.69 -13.01 -19.32
CA TRP A 245 2.67 -11.97 -19.29
C TRP A 245 3.12 -10.75 -18.50
N LEU A 246 3.80 -10.94 -17.35
CA LEU A 246 4.33 -9.86 -16.51
C LEU A 246 5.48 -9.10 -17.19
N LEU A 247 6.40 -9.81 -17.84
CA LEU A 247 7.54 -9.22 -18.54
C LEU A 247 7.10 -8.39 -19.76
N GLU A 248 6.10 -8.87 -20.51
CA GLU A 248 5.53 -8.11 -21.63
C GLU A 248 4.96 -6.74 -21.17
N ARG A 249 4.37 -6.69 -19.97
CA ARG A 249 3.76 -5.45 -19.43
C ARG A 249 4.73 -4.54 -18.72
N LYS A 250 5.81 -5.07 -18.16
CA LYS A 250 6.88 -4.29 -17.54
C LYS A 250 7.36 -3.15 -18.46
N ASN A 251 7.59 -3.48 -19.72
CA ASN A 251 8.09 -2.51 -20.72
C ASN A 251 7.08 -1.39 -21.02
N ALA A 252 5.81 -1.61 -20.78
CA ALA A 252 4.76 -0.62 -21.02
C ALA A 252 4.51 0.31 -19.81
N VAL A 253 4.78 -0.17 -18.59
CA VAL A 253 4.42 0.51 -17.33
C VAL A 253 5.07 1.88 -17.18
N PHE A 254 6.34 2.03 -17.57
CA PHE A 254 7.12 3.28 -17.42
C PHE A 254 7.52 3.91 -18.76
N SER A 255 7.04 3.42 -19.89
CA SER A 255 7.45 3.89 -21.21
C SER A 255 6.61 5.10 -21.65
N GLU A 256 7.27 6.22 -21.95
CA GLU A 256 6.62 7.36 -22.62
C GLU A 256 6.01 6.96 -23.96
N LYS A 257 6.71 6.12 -24.72
CA LYS A 257 6.20 5.57 -26.00
C LYS A 257 4.88 4.80 -25.82
N ALA A 258 4.70 4.12 -24.70
CA ALA A 258 3.45 3.42 -24.41
C ALA A 258 2.30 4.40 -24.13
N ARG A 259 2.59 5.52 -23.45
CA ARG A 259 1.63 6.61 -23.23
C ARG A 259 1.26 7.32 -24.54
N GLU A 260 2.24 7.64 -25.37
CA GLU A 260 2.03 8.21 -26.71
C GLU A 260 1.24 7.27 -27.61
N PHE A 261 1.46 5.96 -27.51
CA PHE A 261 0.70 4.93 -28.21
C PHE A 261 -0.73 4.79 -27.70
N GLY A 262 -1.07 5.37 -26.53
CA GLY A 262 -2.39 5.33 -25.93
C GLY A 262 -2.66 4.08 -25.10
N LEU A 263 -1.62 3.37 -24.62
CA LEU A 263 -1.81 2.23 -23.72
C LEU A 263 -2.30 2.72 -22.36
N PRO A 264 -3.38 2.11 -21.81
CA PRO A 264 -3.84 2.42 -20.47
C PRO A 264 -2.86 1.89 -19.43
N ASN A 265 -2.77 2.56 -18.27
CA ASN A 265 -2.07 2.00 -17.13
C ASN A 265 -2.69 0.67 -16.72
N PRO A 266 -1.89 -0.39 -16.47
CA PRO A 266 -2.40 -1.66 -16.02
C PRO A 266 -3.09 -1.53 -14.65
N LYS A 267 -4.23 -2.20 -14.49
CA LYS A 267 -5.08 -2.10 -13.32
C LYS A 267 -4.66 -3.05 -12.21
N GLY A 268 -4.38 -4.30 -12.58
CA GLY A 268 -3.99 -5.29 -11.61
C GLY A 268 -4.12 -6.72 -12.11
N LEU A 269 -3.61 -7.62 -11.27
CA LEU A 269 -3.53 -9.05 -11.49
C LEU A 269 -4.24 -9.80 -10.35
N PHE A 270 -5.02 -10.80 -10.70
CA PHE A 270 -5.63 -11.69 -9.72
C PHE A 270 -5.03 -13.09 -9.84
N LEU A 271 -4.41 -13.59 -8.76
CA LEU A 271 -3.82 -14.91 -8.66
C LEU A 271 -4.73 -15.84 -7.83
N LEU A 272 -5.36 -16.77 -8.51
CA LEU A 272 -6.25 -17.76 -7.94
C LEU A 272 -5.56 -19.13 -7.94
N GLY A 273 -5.80 -19.97 -6.98
CA GLY A 273 -5.25 -21.32 -7.01
C GLY A 273 -5.01 -21.92 -5.64
N LEU A 274 -4.34 -23.07 -5.64
CA LEU A 274 -4.15 -23.89 -4.46
C LEU A 274 -3.18 -23.25 -3.46
N PRO A 275 -3.32 -23.51 -2.16
CA PRO A 275 -2.36 -23.03 -1.18
C PRO A 275 -0.97 -23.62 -1.42
N GLY A 276 0.08 -22.83 -1.17
CA GLY A 276 1.47 -23.26 -1.32
C GLY A 276 1.99 -23.35 -2.76
N THR A 277 1.26 -22.86 -3.77
CA THR A 277 1.66 -22.89 -5.19
C THR A 277 2.46 -21.68 -5.65
N GLY A 278 2.78 -20.74 -4.78
CA GLY A 278 3.65 -19.59 -5.08
C GLY A 278 2.92 -18.28 -5.43
N LYS A 279 1.59 -18.18 -5.24
CA LYS A 279 0.81 -16.96 -5.53
C LYS A 279 1.36 -15.72 -4.83
N SER A 280 1.42 -15.74 -3.49
CA SER A 280 1.92 -14.63 -2.68
C SER A 280 3.41 -14.35 -2.94
N LEU A 281 4.20 -15.38 -3.26
CA LEU A 281 5.59 -15.21 -3.67
C LEU A 281 5.68 -14.46 -5.00
N SER A 282 4.88 -14.84 -6.00
CA SER A 282 4.83 -14.15 -7.29
C SER A 282 4.43 -12.69 -7.17
N ALA A 283 3.48 -12.36 -6.28
CA ALA A 283 3.09 -10.98 -5.99
C ALA A 283 4.25 -10.16 -5.43
N LYS A 284 5.05 -10.74 -4.54
CA LYS A 284 6.23 -10.09 -3.95
C LYS A 284 7.34 -9.90 -4.97
N CYS A 285 7.68 -10.94 -5.73
CA CYS A 285 8.72 -10.88 -6.75
C CYS A 285 8.41 -9.91 -7.89
N LEU A 286 7.12 -9.75 -8.22
CA LEU A 286 6.67 -8.80 -9.25
C LEU A 286 7.08 -7.36 -8.89
N SER A 287 6.93 -6.96 -7.64
CA SER A 287 7.26 -5.59 -7.20
C SER A 287 8.72 -5.27 -7.45
N LYS A 288 9.62 -6.21 -7.12
CA LYS A 288 11.06 -6.08 -7.39
C LYS A 288 11.36 -6.07 -8.87
N GLU A 289 10.71 -6.96 -9.65
CA GLU A 289 10.87 -7.04 -11.10
C GLU A 289 10.47 -5.75 -11.82
N TRP A 290 9.42 -5.08 -11.33
CA TRP A 290 8.92 -3.83 -11.92
C TRP A 290 9.52 -2.57 -11.28
N GLY A 291 10.33 -2.72 -10.22
CA GLY A 291 10.90 -1.58 -9.48
C GLY A 291 9.85 -0.75 -8.74
N LEU A 292 8.74 -1.37 -8.33
CA LEU A 292 7.67 -0.74 -7.57
C LEU A 292 7.80 -1.08 -6.08
N PRO A 293 7.54 -0.13 -5.15
CA PRO A 293 7.40 -0.45 -3.75
C PRO A 293 6.21 -1.38 -3.54
N LEU A 294 6.38 -2.41 -2.72
CA LEU A 294 5.31 -3.34 -2.38
C LEU A 294 4.63 -2.90 -1.08
N ILE A 295 3.34 -2.66 -1.17
CA ILE A 295 2.49 -2.31 -0.05
C ILE A 295 1.51 -3.44 0.19
N ARG A 296 1.58 -4.06 1.35
CA ARG A 296 0.60 -5.04 1.78
C ARG A 296 -0.61 -4.34 2.35
N PHE A 297 -1.78 -4.67 1.82
CA PHE A 297 -3.06 -4.22 2.32
C PHE A 297 -3.83 -5.39 2.94
N ASP A 298 -4.00 -5.35 4.25
CA ASP A 298 -4.70 -6.39 5.01
C ASP A 298 -6.16 -5.97 5.28
N LEU A 299 -7.07 -6.48 4.46
CA LEU A 299 -8.50 -6.20 4.58
C LEU A 299 -9.09 -6.60 5.95
N SER A 300 -8.53 -7.62 6.60
CA SER A 300 -9.05 -8.09 7.90
C SER A 300 -8.93 -7.03 9.00
N LYS A 301 -7.95 -6.14 8.91
CA LYS A 301 -7.73 -5.05 9.87
C LYS A 301 -8.81 -3.95 9.79
N ILE A 302 -9.54 -3.88 8.70
CA ILE A 302 -10.63 -2.90 8.51
C ILE A 302 -11.90 -3.37 9.21
N PHE A 303 -12.18 -4.68 9.19
CA PHE A 303 -13.43 -5.26 9.67
C PHE A 303 -13.51 -5.47 11.19
N GLY A 304 -12.51 -5.13 11.97
CA GLY A 304 -12.47 -5.31 13.42
C GLY A 304 -13.07 -4.17 14.26
N SER A 305 -13.67 -3.16 13.64
CA SER A 305 -14.07 -1.90 14.29
C SER A 305 -15.58 -1.76 14.46
N LEU A 306 -16.00 -0.80 15.31
CA LEU A 306 -17.40 -0.42 15.47
C LEU A 306 -18.03 0.06 14.16
N VAL A 307 -19.36 -0.02 14.06
CA VAL A 307 -20.12 0.43 12.87
C VAL A 307 -19.83 1.91 12.58
N GLY A 308 -19.43 2.24 11.37
CA GLY A 308 -19.03 3.59 10.93
C GLY A 308 -17.51 3.77 10.84
N GLU A 309 -16.72 3.24 11.76
CA GLU A 309 -15.24 3.33 11.72
C GLU A 309 -14.62 2.54 10.56
N SER A 310 -15.24 1.43 10.17
CA SER A 310 -14.73 0.58 9.07
C SER A 310 -14.80 1.27 7.72
N GLU A 311 -15.85 2.04 7.46
CA GLU A 311 -16.03 2.79 6.21
C GLU A 311 -15.05 3.97 6.13
N GLU A 312 -14.81 4.65 7.26
CA GLU A 312 -13.84 5.75 7.35
C GLU A 312 -12.40 5.24 7.20
N LYS A 313 -12.06 4.13 7.88
CA LYS A 313 -10.76 3.47 7.72
C LYS A 313 -10.51 3.01 6.29
N MET A 314 -11.51 2.46 5.61
CA MET A 314 -11.39 2.08 4.21
C MET A 314 -11.09 3.30 3.34
N ARG A 315 -11.81 4.41 3.50
CA ARG A 315 -11.57 5.64 2.74
C ARG A 315 -10.16 6.17 2.98
N MET A 316 -9.74 6.25 4.25
CA MET A 316 -8.40 6.70 4.62
C MET A 316 -7.30 5.84 3.98
N VAL A 317 -7.46 4.50 3.98
CA VAL A 317 -6.50 3.58 3.36
C VAL A 317 -6.44 3.77 1.84
N LEU A 318 -7.57 3.93 1.19
CA LEU A 318 -7.62 4.14 -0.26
C LEU A 318 -6.94 5.46 -0.67
N ASP A 319 -7.15 6.53 0.10
CA ASP A 319 -6.47 7.82 -0.10
C ASP A 319 -4.94 7.69 0.12
N GLN A 320 -4.52 6.91 1.13
CA GLN A 320 -3.12 6.61 1.37
C GLN A 320 -2.49 5.81 0.22
N ILE A 321 -3.20 4.80 -0.31
CA ILE A 321 -2.74 4.04 -1.48
C ILE A 321 -2.56 4.97 -2.68
N GLU A 322 -3.46 5.90 -2.91
CA GLU A 322 -3.32 6.88 -3.98
C GLU A 322 -2.12 7.81 -3.82
N SER A 323 -1.80 8.18 -2.58
CA SER A 323 -0.63 9.01 -2.29
C SER A 323 0.69 8.26 -2.42
N LEU A 324 0.66 6.91 -2.33
CA LEU A 324 1.84 6.05 -2.51
C LEU A 324 2.22 5.79 -3.97
N ALA A 325 1.40 6.17 -4.93
CA ALA A 325 1.73 5.95 -6.34
C ALA A 325 3.08 6.62 -6.73
N PRO A 326 3.91 5.97 -7.55
CA PRO A 326 3.71 4.65 -8.16
C PRO A 326 3.98 3.48 -7.19
N ALA A 327 3.06 2.52 -7.07
CA ALA A 327 3.17 1.42 -6.11
C ALA A 327 2.47 0.13 -6.58
N ALA A 328 2.95 -1.02 -6.09
CA ALA A 328 2.27 -2.30 -6.16
C ALA A 328 1.54 -2.56 -4.82
N VAL A 329 0.23 -2.75 -4.88
CA VAL A 329 -0.59 -3.06 -3.70
C VAL A 329 -0.93 -4.54 -3.69
N TRP A 330 -0.46 -5.24 -2.69
CA TRP A 330 -0.71 -6.66 -2.53
C TRP A 330 -1.80 -6.92 -1.49
N ILE A 331 -2.89 -7.54 -1.94
CA ILE A 331 -4.02 -7.97 -1.11
C ILE A 331 -3.99 -9.49 -1.04
N ASP A 332 -3.53 -10.03 0.09
CA ASP A 332 -3.40 -11.48 0.28
C ASP A 332 -4.70 -12.07 0.81
N GLU A 333 -5.09 -13.23 0.25
CA GLU A 333 -6.26 -13.99 0.68
C GLU A 333 -7.53 -13.11 0.81
N ILE A 334 -7.85 -12.39 -0.27
CA ILE A 334 -8.95 -11.40 -0.30
C ILE A 334 -10.30 -12.01 0.12
N GLU A 335 -10.49 -13.32 -0.08
CA GLU A 335 -11.67 -14.07 0.34
C GLU A 335 -11.88 -14.04 1.85
N LYS A 336 -10.81 -14.00 2.65
CA LYS A 336 -10.91 -13.94 4.12
C LYS A 336 -11.55 -12.65 4.62
N GLY A 337 -11.23 -11.53 3.97
CA GLY A 337 -11.89 -10.25 4.25
C GLY A 337 -13.39 -10.26 3.94
N MET A 338 -13.83 -11.18 3.08
CA MET A 338 -15.23 -11.31 2.67
C MET A 338 -16.02 -12.35 3.48
N ALA A 339 -15.35 -13.37 4.03
CA ALA A 339 -16.00 -14.46 4.77
C ALA A 339 -16.78 -13.97 5.99
N GLY A 340 -16.41 -12.84 6.60
CA GLY A 340 -17.19 -12.16 7.63
C GLY A 340 -18.55 -11.64 7.16
N ALA A 341 -18.74 -11.45 5.84
CA ALA A 341 -19.99 -10.94 5.28
C ALA A 341 -21.11 -11.99 5.20
N GLU A 342 -20.78 -13.27 5.23
CA GLU A 342 -21.75 -14.37 5.07
C GLU A 342 -22.11 -15.07 6.39
N SER A 343 -21.22 -15.03 7.39
CA SER A 343 -21.31 -15.85 8.61
C SER A 343 -21.80 -15.14 9.88
N SER A 344 -21.83 -13.82 9.92
CA SER A 344 -22.27 -13.07 11.09
C SER A 344 -23.73 -12.63 10.95
N GLY A 345 -24.51 -12.83 12.04
CA GLY A 345 -25.93 -12.49 12.09
C GLY A 345 -26.21 -11.03 11.73
N THR A 346 -27.35 -10.81 11.20
CA THR A 346 -28.06 -9.66 10.59
C THR A 346 -27.50 -8.22 10.66
N ASN A 347 -26.58 -7.87 11.56
CA ASN A 347 -26.05 -6.50 11.69
C ASN A 347 -24.67 -6.27 11.04
N ASP A 348 -23.80 -7.28 10.98
CA ASP A 348 -22.41 -7.14 10.49
C ASP A 348 -22.27 -7.31 8.96
N SER A 349 -23.17 -8.07 8.35
CA SER A 349 -23.16 -8.33 6.90
C SER A 349 -23.38 -7.08 6.03
N GLY A 350 -24.06 -6.08 6.56
CA GLY A 350 -24.32 -4.81 5.87
C GLY A 350 -23.09 -3.92 5.79
N VAL A 351 -22.29 -3.85 6.84
CA VAL A 351 -21.06 -3.03 6.89
C VAL A 351 -20.01 -3.59 5.95
N THR A 352 -19.77 -4.90 6.02
CA THR A 352 -18.79 -5.57 5.14
C THR A 352 -19.12 -5.39 3.66
N LYS A 353 -20.41 -5.48 3.29
CA LYS A 353 -20.86 -5.23 1.89
C LYS A 353 -20.61 -3.79 1.46
N ARG A 354 -20.84 -2.79 2.34
CA ARG A 354 -20.58 -1.37 2.01
C ARG A 354 -19.10 -1.08 1.88
N VAL A 355 -18.30 -1.53 2.83
CA VAL A 355 -16.82 -1.38 2.80
C VAL A 355 -16.22 -2.03 1.55
N PHE A 356 -16.67 -3.24 1.21
CA PHE A 356 -16.24 -3.91 -0.02
C PHE A 356 -16.75 -3.19 -1.28
N GLY A 357 -17.97 -2.65 -1.25
CA GLY A 357 -18.51 -1.80 -2.30
C GLY A 357 -17.64 -0.56 -2.56
N GLN A 358 -17.14 0.10 -1.50
CA GLN A 358 -16.21 1.23 -1.63
C GLN A 358 -14.90 0.82 -2.32
N LEU A 359 -14.32 -0.33 -1.95
CA LEU A 359 -13.13 -0.87 -2.62
C LEU A 359 -13.37 -1.09 -4.11
N LEU A 360 -14.49 -1.72 -4.48
CA LEU A 360 -14.84 -1.98 -5.88
C LEU A 360 -15.05 -0.70 -6.68
N THR A 361 -15.72 0.29 -6.09
CA THR A 361 -15.94 1.60 -6.71
C THR A 361 -14.61 2.31 -6.92
N TRP A 362 -13.78 2.36 -5.88
CA TRP A 362 -12.45 2.95 -5.97
C TRP A 362 -11.57 2.27 -7.04
N MET A 363 -11.57 0.95 -7.11
CA MET A 363 -10.81 0.23 -8.15
C MET A 363 -11.21 0.64 -9.58
N GLU A 364 -12.44 1.08 -9.80
CA GLU A 364 -12.93 1.54 -11.11
C GLU A 364 -12.64 3.02 -11.36
N GLU A 365 -12.84 3.86 -10.33
CA GLU A 365 -12.84 5.33 -10.42
C GLU A 365 -11.49 5.96 -10.11
N ARG A 366 -10.52 5.19 -9.55
CA ARG A 366 -9.21 5.69 -9.16
C ARG A 366 -8.53 6.49 -10.28
N PRO A 367 -7.70 7.49 -9.94
CA PRO A 367 -7.01 8.34 -10.91
C PRO A 367 -6.19 7.50 -11.91
N LYS A 368 -6.43 7.70 -13.20
CA LYS A 368 -5.78 6.93 -14.28
C LYS A 368 -4.35 7.38 -14.56
N ASP A 369 -3.97 8.56 -14.12
CA ASP A 369 -2.63 9.12 -14.16
C ASP A 369 -1.70 8.57 -13.09
N LYS A 370 -2.27 8.04 -12.00
CA LYS A 370 -1.50 7.40 -10.91
C LYS A 370 -1.29 5.92 -11.18
N MET A 371 -0.02 5.49 -11.15
CA MET A 371 0.33 4.08 -11.32
C MET A 371 0.15 3.32 -10.01
N ILE A 372 -1.00 2.66 -9.86
CA ILE A 372 -1.31 1.78 -8.73
C ILE A 372 -1.63 0.41 -9.29
N TYR A 373 -0.74 -0.56 -9.09
CA TYR A 373 -0.93 -1.91 -9.58
C TYR A 373 -1.39 -2.84 -8.45
N ILE A 374 -2.60 -3.39 -8.57
CA ILE A 374 -3.17 -4.25 -7.53
C ILE A 374 -2.87 -5.71 -7.85
N VAL A 375 -2.25 -6.42 -6.91
CA VAL A 375 -2.06 -7.87 -6.98
C VAL A 375 -2.85 -8.53 -5.87
N ALA A 376 -3.96 -9.15 -6.23
CA ALA A 376 -4.78 -9.90 -5.28
C ALA A 376 -4.51 -11.39 -5.38
N THR A 377 -4.53 -12.08 -4.24
CA THR A 377 -4.44 -13.55 -4.18
C THR A 377 -5.68 -14.13 -3.53
N ALA A 378 -6.08 -15.34 -3.95
CA ALA A 378 -7.13 -16.10 -3.28
C ALA A 378 -6.88 -17.61 -3.40
N ASN A 379 -7.27 -18.34 -2.34
CA ASN A 379 -7.22 -19.79 -2.31
C ASN A 379 -8.56 -20.42 -2.72
N GLU A 380 -9.66 -19.70 -2.55
CA GLU A 380 -11.00 -20.14 -2.85
C GLU A 380 -11.66 -19.22 -3.88
N ALA A 381 -11.82 -19.75 -5.10
CA ALA A 381 -12.32 -18.96 -6.22
C ALA A 381 -13.86 -18.88 -6.27
N THR A 382 -14.55 -19.87 -5.72
CA THR A 382 -16.00 -20.04 -5.82
C THR A 382 -16.79 -19.04 -4.98
N SER A 383 -16.19 -18.53 -3.91
CA SER A 383 -16.78 -17.53 -3.00
C SER A 383 -16.64 -16.08 -3.48
N LEU A 384 -15.90 -15.83 -4.58
CA LEU A 384 -15.59 -14.48 -5.03
C LEU A 384 -16.69 -13.87 -5.92
N PRO A 385 -17.12 -12.61 -5.65
CA PRO A 385 -18.08 -11.92 -6.51
C PRO A 385 -17.53 -11.68 -7.91
N SER A 386 -18.34 -11.91 -8.92
CA SER A 386 -17.98 -11.62 -10.32
C SER A 386 -17.64 -10.13 -10.56
N ALA A 387 -18.20 -9.24 -9.75
CA ALA A 387 -17.90 -7.80 -9.78
C ALA A 387 -16.43 -7.51 -9.46
N LEU A 388 -15.82 -8.23 -8.51
CA LEU A 388 -14.39 -8.10 -8.18
C LEU A 388 -13.51 -8.57 -9.34
N LEU A 389 -13.80 -9.74 -9.91
CA LEU A 389 -12.99 -10.36 -10.95
C LEU A 389 -12.85 -9.48 -12.20
N ARG A 390 -13.90 -8.71 -12.53
CA ARG A 390 -13.91 -7.78 -13.67
C ARG A 390 -13.06 -6.51 -13.49
N ARG A 391 -12.52 -6.27 -12.29
CA ARG A 391 -11.67 -5.11 -12.00
C ARG A 391 -10.19 -5.34 -12.29
N PHE A 392 -9.82 -6.58 -12.61
CA PHE A 392 -8.46 -6.98 -12.93
C PHE A 392 -8.25 -7.15 -14.44
N ASP A 393 -7.03 -6.89 -14.92
CA ASP A 393 -6.67 -7.05 -16.32
C ASP A 393 -6.54 -8.51 -16.71
N ALA A 394 -6.13 -9.35 -15.75
CA ALA A 394 -5.98 -10.78 -15.94
C ALA A 394 -6.28 -11.57 -14.67
N LEU A 395 -6.84 -12.76 -14.88
CA LEU A 395 -7.08 -13.77 -13.85
C LEU A 395 -6.20 -14.96 -14.18
N PHE A 396 -5.26 -15.30 -13.29
CA PHE A 396 -4.41 -16.47 -13.46
C PHE A 396 -4.75 -17.54 -12.42
N TRP A 397 -4.92 -18.76 -12.91
CA TRP A 397 -5.01 -19.95 -12.09
C TRP A 397 -3.62 -20.53 -11.88
N VAL A 398 -3.18 -20.60 -10.62
CA VAL A 398 -1.90 -21.18 -10.22
C VAL A 398 -2.17 -22.59 -9.69
N ASP A 399 -1.89 -23.59 -10.51
CA ASP A 399 -2.10 -25.01 -10.22
C ASP A 399 -0.90 -25.62 -9.50
N LEU A 400 -0.98 -26.92 -9.22
CA LEU A 400 0.18 -27.71 -8.77
C LEU A 400 1.29 -27.67 -9.81
N PRO A 401 2.57 -27.62 -9.38
CA PRO A 401 3.69 -27.53 -10.29
C PRO A 401 3.78 -28.75 -11.21
N THR A 402 4.03 -28.48 -12.49
CA THR A 402 4.31 -29.48 -13.52
C THR A 402 5.66 -30.17 -13.27
N GLU A 403 6.08 -31.11 -14.09
CA GLU A 403 7.39 -31.73 -13.90
C GLU A 403 8.53 -30.73 -14.09
N SER A 404 8.42 -29.88 -15.11
CA SER A 404 9.40 -28.80 -15.37
C SER A 404 9.45 -27.80 -14.24
N ASP A 405 8.28 -27.40 -13.70
CA ASP A 405 8.20 -26.48 -12.57
C ASP A 405 8.84 -27.10 -11.31
N ARG A 406 8.60 -28.39 -11.02
CA ARG A 406 9.21 -29.05 -9.86
C ARG A 406 10.72 -29.14 -9.95
N LYS A 407 11.27 -29.33 -11.17
CA LYS A 407 12.73 -29.28 -11.41
C LYS A 407 13.30 -27.92 -11.02
N GLU A 408 12.63 -26.86 -11.44
CA GLU A 408 13.05 -25.49 -11.16
C GLU A 408 12.92 -25.16 -9.67
N ILE A 409 11.80 -25.52 -9.03
CA ILE A 409 11.58 -25.34 -7.59
C ILE A 409 12.63 -26.07 -6.75
N LEU A 410 12.92 -27.32 -7.05
CA LEU A 410 13.97 -28.10 -6.37
C LEU A 410 15.34 -27.43 -6.50
N ARG A 411 15.70 -26.96 -7.70
CA ARG A 411 16.96 -26.24 -7.93
C ARG A 411 17.03 -24.95 -7.13
N ILE A 412 15.97 -24.15 -7.12
CA ILE A 412 15.92 -22.89 -6.38
C ILE A 412 16.17 -23.16 -4.89
N HIS A 413 15.41 -24.05 -4.27
CA HIS A 413 15.55 -24.31 -2.84
C HIS A 413 16.90 -24.96 -2.47
N LEU A 414 17.40 -25.89 -3.28
CA LEU A 414 18.73 -26.50 -3.06
C LEU A 414 19.86 -25.48 -3.24
N ASN A 415 19.78 -24.60 -4.24
CA ASN A 415 20.76 -23.53 -4.45
C ASN A 415 20.74 -22.51 -3.30
N LYS A 416 19.57 -22.12 -2.82
CA LYS A 416 19.41 -21.21 -1.69
C LYS A 416 20.21 -21.65 -0.45
N HIS A 417 20.33 -22.96 -0.27
CA HIS A 417 21.05 -23.57 0.84
C HIS A 417 22.45 -24.13 0.43
N ASN A 418 22.93 -23.83 -0.77
CA ASN A 418 24.20 -24.38 -1.31
C ASN A 418 24.26 -25.92 -1.29
N GLN A 419 23.11 -26.59 -1.43
CA GLN A 419 23.00 -28.06 -1.39
C GLN A 419 22.89 -28.73 -2.76
N LEU A 420 22.80 -27.96 -3.86
CA LEU A 420 22.74 -28.52 -5.20
C LEU A 420 24.07 -29.16 -5.57
N SER A 421 24.06 -30.48 -5.78
CA SER A 421 25.22 -31.30 -6.17
C SER A 421 25.04 -31.92 -7.56
N LYS A 422 26.14 -32.37 -8.18
CA LYS A 422 26.10 -33.08 -9.47
C LYS A 422 25.28 -34.35 -9.39
N ASP A 423 25.25 -35.03 -8.26
CA ASP A 423 24.50 -36.29 -8.09
C ASP A 423 22.98 -35.99 -7.96
N ILE A 424 22.60 -34.89 -7.34
CA ILE A 424 21.21 -34.44 -7.34
C ILE A 424 20.77 -34.08 -8.75
N GLU A 425 21.60 -33.35 -9.53
CA GLU A 425 21.24 -33.00 -10.92
C GLU A 425 21.04 -34.25 -11.80
N LYS A 426 21.89 -35.27 -11.66
CA LYS A 426 21.72 -36.54 -12.37
C LYS A 426 20.44 -37.28 -11.99
N SER A 427 20.01 -37.12 -10.73
CA SER A 427 18.82 -37.79 -10.18
C SER A 427 17.55 -36.94 -10.30
N MET A 428 17.62 -35.76 -10.90
CA MET A 428 16.53 -34.76 -10.90
C MET A 428 15.21 -35.32 -11.45
N GLY A 429 15.23 -36.12 -12.52
CA GLY A 429 14.04 -36.77 -13.05
C GLY A 429 13.32 -37.61 -12.00
N ARG A 430 14.08 -38.47 -11.30
CA ARG A 430 13.54 -39.33 -10.23
C ARG A 430 13.02 -38.48 -9.04
N LEU A 431 13.73 -37.41 -8.67
CA LEU A 431 13.27 -36.51 -7.61
C LEU A 431 11.96 -35.81 -7.98
N CYS A 432 11.76 -35.50 -9.26
CA CYS A 432 10.49 -34.98 -9.75
C CYS A 432 9.35 -36.01 -9.72
N GLU A 433 9.65 -37.29 -9.95
CA GLU A 433 8.65 -38.37 -9.84
C GLU A 433 8.17 -38.51 -8.38
N VAL A 434 9.09 -38.58 -7.40
CA VAL A 434 8.72 -38.75 -5.98
C VAL A 434 8.02 -37.52 -5.38
N THR A 435 8.20 -36.33 -5.95
CA THR A 435 7.52 -35.10 -5.58
C THR A 435 6.29 -34.78 -6.42
N ARG A 436 5.81 -35.72 -7.22
CA ARG A 436 4.62 -35.55 -8.05
C ARG A 436 3.38 -35.30 -7.19
N GLY A 437 2.62 -34.26 -7.53
CA GLY A 437 1.44 -33.80 -6.77
C GLY A 437 1.74 -32.97 -5.52
N PHE A 438 3.00 -32.61 -5.31
CA PHE A 438 3.39 -31.68 -4.27
C PHE A 438 3.22 -30.23 -4.74
N SER A 439 2.81 -29.35 -3.82
CA SER A 439 2.87 -27.89 -4.00
C SER A 439 4.30 -27.39 -3.86
N GLY A 440 4.57 -26.14 -4.25
CA GLY A 440 5.90 -25.53 -4.09
C GLY A 440 6.36 -25.49 -2.63
N ALA A 441 5.45 -25.15 -1.70
CA ALA A 441 5.74 -25.14 -0.26
C ALA A 441 6.04 -26.55 0.29
N GLU A 442 5.37 -27.58 -0.20
CA GLU A 442 5.66 -28.97 0.19
C GLU A 442 7.03 -29.41 -0.33
N ILE A 443 7.43 -28.99 -1.53
CA ILE A 443 8.77 -29.26 -2.07
C ILE A 443 9.84 -28.54 -1.23
N GLU A 444 9.61 -27.29 -0.80
CA GLU A 444 10.49 -26.59 0.14
C GLU A 444 10.64 -27.38 1.45
N ASN A 445 9.54 -27.87 2.02
CA ASN A 445 9.55 -28.71 3.21
C ASN A 445 10.31 -30.02 3.01
N VAL A 446 10.21 -30.65 1.83
CA VAL A 446 11.01 -31.85 1.49
C VAL A 446 12.50 -31.53 1.50
N VAL A 447 12.91 -30.41 0.89
CA VAL A 447 14.34 -29.99 0.88
C VAL A 447 14.83 -29.71 2.30
N ASN A 448 14.06 -28.98 3.09
CA ASN A 448 14.40 -28.69 4.49
C ASN A 448 14.54 -29.99 5.33
N SER A 449 13.59 -30.92 5.20
CA SER A 449 13.63 -32.22 5.89
C SER A 449 14.80 -33.08 5.43
N ALA A 450 15.13 -33.04 4.14
CA ALA A 450 16.30 -33.74 3.61
C ALA A 450 17.62 -33.17 4.17
N MET A 451 17.69 -31.86 4.41
CA MET A 451 18.84 -31.22 5.05
C MET A 451 19.02 -31.69 6.49
N PHE A 452 17.91 -31.79 7.27
CA PHE A 452 17.98 -32.33 8.64
C PHE A 452 18.43 -33.79 8.66
N LYS A 453 17.96 -34.61 7.70
CA LYS A 453 18.41 -36.02 7.57
C LYS A 453 19.89 -36.10 7.25
N ALA A 454 20.37 -35.32 6.28
CA ALA A 454 21.77 -35.26 5.91
C ALA A 454 22.65 -34.83 7.09
N PHE A 455 22.20 -33.87 7.87
CA PHE A 455 22.91 -33.42 9.09
C PHE A 455 22.99 -34.53 10.15
N ASN A 456 21.90 -35.24 10.40
CA ASN A 456 21.85 -36.33 11.37
C ASN A 456 22.71 -37.55 10.95
N ASP A 457 22.92 -37.73 9.64
CA ASP A 457 23.77 -38.78 9.08
C ASP A 457 25.24 -38.34 8.96
N ASP A 458 25.64 -37.21 9.60
CA ASP A 458 26.96 -36.59 9.49
C ASP A 458 27.42 -36.34 8.04
N SER A 459 26.47 -36.19 7.12
CA SER A 459 26.74 -35.92 5.71
C SER A 459 26.99 -34.44 5.47
N LEU A 460 28.07 -34.10 4.75
CA LEU A 460 28.41 -32.69 4.41
C LEU A 460 27.42 -32.06 3.42
N LYS A 461 26.68 -32.88 2.68
CA LYS A 461 25.70 -32.43 1.66
C LYS A 461 24.50 -33.36 1.58
N VAL A 462 23.39 -32.77 1.15
CA VAL A 462 22.18 -33.53 0.83
C VAL A 462 22.42 -34.47 -0.34
N SER A 463 21.99 -35.72 -0.20
CA SER A 463 21.99 -36.72 -1.24
C SER A 463 20.57 -36.91 -1.82
N PRO A 464 20.44 -37.51 -3.04
CA PRO A 464 19.12 -37.86 -3.57
C PRO A 464 18.31 -38.76 -2.64
N ALA A 465 18.96 -39.69 -1.92
CA ALA A 465 18.31 -40.57 -0.96
C ALA A 465 17.65 -39.81 0.22
N HIS A 466 18.27 -38.73 0.70
CA HIS A 466 17.71 -37.91 1.73
C HIS A 466 16.41 -37.22 1.28
N ILE A 467 16.40 -36.70 0.02
CA ILE A 467 15.20 -36.07 -0.58
C ILE A 467 14.08 -37.10 -0.78
N GLU A 468 14.41 -38.27 -1.30
CA GLU A 468 13.45 -39.35 -1.47
C GLU A 468 12.84 -39.80 -0.13
N SER A 469 13.69 -39.98 0.90
CA SER A 469 13.23 -40.35 2.25
C SER A 469 12.32 -39.29 2.82
N ALA A 470 12.70 -38.01 2.71
CA ALA A 470 11.89 -36.90 3.20
C ALA A 470 10.53 -36.79 2.47
N SER A 471 10.51 -37.03 1.14
CA SER A 471 9.28 -36.96 0.35
C SER A 471 8.24 -38.02 0.74
N LEU A 472 8.67 -39.15 1.29
CA LEU A 472 7.76 -40.21 1.73
C LEU A 472 7.02 -39.89 3.03
N GLU A 473 7.57 -39.00 3.86
CA GLU A 473 7.00 -38.61 5.13
C GLU A 473 5.90 -37.54 4.96
N ILE A 474 5.86 -36.87 3.81
CA ILE A 474 4.90 -35.80 3.54
C ILE A 474 3.76 -36.35 2.67
N THR A 475 2.52 -36.13 3.10
CA THR A 475 1.35 -36.45 2.28
C THR A 475 1.03 -35.25 1.39
N PRO A 476 1.06 -35.37 0.04
CA PRO A 476 0.85 -34.26 -0.86
C PRO A 476 -0.59 -33.72 -0.79
N ILE A 477 -0.74 -32.42 -0.93
CA ILE A 477 -2.03 -31.72 -0.97
C ILE A 477 -2.94 -32.26 -2.07
N ALA A 478 -2.37 -32.71 -3.19
CA ALA A 478 -3.09 -33.34 -4.28
C ALA A 478 -3.89 -34.58 -3.83
N LYS A 479 -3.44 -35.26 -2.79
CA LYS A 479 -4.14 -36.41 -2.20
C LYS A 479 -5.16 -35.99 -1.15
N LEU A 480 -4.80 -35.01 -0.32
CA LEU A 480 -5.64 -34.55 0.79
C LEU A 480 -6.89 -33.79 0.31
N ARG A 481 -6.79 -33.03 -0.78
CA ARG A 481 -7.85 -32.15 -1.28
C ARG A 481 -8.20 -32.40 -2.74
N ARG A 482 -8.22 -33.64 -3.16
CA ARG A 482 -8.40 -34.02 -4.57
C ARG A 482 -9.69 -33.46 -5.17
N GLU A 483 -10.82 -33.66 -4.49
CA GLU A 483 -12.15 -33.22 -4.97
C GLU A 483 -12.22 -31.70 -5.10
N ASP A 484 -11.71 -30.98 -4.11
CA ASP A 484 -11.67 -29.50 -4.11
C ASP A 484 -10.82 -28.98 -5.30
N ILE A 485 -9.71 -29.65 -5.57
CA ILE A 485 -8.81 -29.31 -6.68
C ILE A 485 -9.53 -29.50 -8.03
N GLU A 486 -10.23 -30.61 -8.22
CA GLU A 486 -10.95 -30.90 -9.46
C GLU A 486 -12.07 -29.89 -9.71
N ILE A 487 -12.86 -29.55 -8.68
CA ILE A 487 -13.92 -28.53 -8.75
C ILE A 487 -13.30 -27.17 -9.11
N SER A 488 -12.23 -26.78 -8.44
CA SER A 488 -11.58 -25.49 -8.66
C SER A 488 -10.96 -25.40 -10.05
N ARG A 489 -10.39 -26.48 -10.57
CA ARG A 489 -9.86 -26.55 -11.95
C ARG A 489 -10.96 -26.40 -13.00
N MET A 490 -12.12 -27.05 -12.80
CA MET A 490 -13.27 -26.89 -13.71
C MET A 490 -13.76 -25.44 -13.73
N TRP A 491 -13.85 -24.80 -12.58
CA TRP A 491 -14.21 -23.39 -12.48
C TRP A 491 -13.20 -22.48 -13.18
N ALA A 492 -11.88 -22.75 -12.98
CA ALA A 492 -10.80 -21.95 -13.52
C ALA A 492 -10.66 -22.07 -15.04
N LYS A 493 -10.90 -23.24 -15.60
CA LYS A 493 -10.77 -23.54 -17.04
C LYS A 493 -11.62 -22.63 -17.92
N GLU A 494 -12.76 -22.19 -17.42
CA GLU A 494 -13.66 -21.29 -18.16
C GLU A 494 -13.38 -19.81 -17.94
N ARG A 495 -12.62 -19.44 -16.87
CA ARG A 495 -12.53 -18.05 -16.38
C ARG A 495 -11.12 -17.50 -16.27
N CYS A 496 -10.12 -18.37 -16.19
CA CYS A 496 -8.75 -17.98 -15.89
C CYS A 496 -7.79 -18.45 -16.97
N GLN A 497 -6.67 -17.74 -17.10
CA GLN A 497 -5.49 -18.26 -17.80
C GLN A 497 -4.70 -19.16 -16.83
N PHE A 498 -4.12 -20.24 -17.32
CA PHE A 498 -3.24 -21.06 -16.49
C PHE A 498 -1.86 -20.42 -16.43
N ALA A 499 -1.30 -20.33 -15.21
CA ALA A 499 0.00 -19.71 -14.97
C ALA A 499 1.17 -20.57 -15.48
N GLN A 500 1.00 -21.89 -15.53
CA GLN A 500 1.96 -22.86 -16.07
C GLN A 500 1.87 -22.95 -17.59
N GLU A 501 2.99 -23.31 -18.25
CA GLU A 501 3.03 -23.54 -19.70
C GLU A 501 2.50 -24.93 -20.09
N GLU A 502 2.69 -25.91 -19.24
CA GLU A 502 2.27 -27.31 -19.45
C GLU A 502 0.88 -27.55 -18.84
N GLU A 503 0.22 -28.62 -19.31
CA GLU A 503 -1.06 -29.04 -18.76
C GLU A 503 -0.96 -29.44 -17.27
N PRO A 504 -2.03 -29.22 -16.50
CA PRO A 504 -2.08 -29.59 -15.08
C PRO A 504 -1.83 -31.08 -14.85
N VAL A 505 -1.19 -31.38 -13.71
CA VAL A 505 -0.92 -32.75 -13.29
C VAL A 505 -2.21 -33.57 -13.21
N ASN A 506 -2.26 -34.72 -13.91
CA ASN A 506 -3.40 -35.61 -13.83
C ASN A 506 -3.44 -36.30 -12.46
N LEU A 507 -4.54 -36.10 -11.73
CA LEU A 507 -4.71 -36.58 -10.36
C LEU A 507 -5.04 -38.10 -10.32
N ASP A 508 -5.62 -38.66 -11.39
CA ASP A 508 -5.99 -40.09 -11.46
C ASP A 508 -4.77 -41.00 -11.45
N THR A 509 -3.68 -40.56 -12.07
CA THR A 509 -2.44 -41.36 -12.17
C THR A 509 -1.57 -41.30 -10.93
N LEU A 510 -1.79 -40.33 -10.02
CA LEU A 510 -0.95 -40.13 -8.83
C LEU A 510 -0.94 -41.30 -7.85
N GLN A 511 -2.04 -42.02 -7.69
CA GLN A 511 -2.11 -43.16 -6.78
C GLN A 511 -1.34 -44.38 -7.34
N GLN A 512 -1.42 -44.62 -8.64
CA GLN A 512 -0.76 -45.75 -9.30
C GLN A 512 0.76 -45.59 -9.32
N ASP A 513 1.23 -44.38 -9.58
CA ASP A 513 2.66 -44.08 -9.66
C ASP A 513 3.35 -44.21 -8.30
N ARG A 514 2.71 -43.72 -7.21
CA ARG A 514 3.26 -43.82 -5.86
C ARG A 514 3.35 -45.28 -5.35
N ILE A 515 2.35 -46.11 -5.67
CA ILE A 515 2.39 -47.56 -5.39
C ILE A 515 3.53 -48.22 -6.13
N ARG A 516 3.76 -47.93 -7.42
CA ARG A 516 4.89 -48.42 -8.20
C ARG A 516 6.24 -48.06 -7.60
N ILE A 517 6.42 -46.81 -7.16
CA ILE A 517 7.66 -46.35 -6.53
C ILE A 517 7.93 -47.08 -5.21
N LEU A 518 6.90 -47.32 -4.42
CA LEU A 518 7.00 -48.06 -3.14
C LEU A 518 7.31 -49.55 -3.38
N GLN A 519 6.71 -50.16 -4.41
CA GLN A 519 6.94 -51.56 -4.77
C GLN A 519 8.33 -51.79 -5.35
N SER A 520 8.86 -50.84 -6.14
CA SER A 520 10.23 -50.95 -6.68
C SER A 520 11.31 -50.89 -5.60
N ARG A 521 11.02 -50.29 -4.42
CA ARG A 521 11.92 -50.29 -3.26
C ARG A 521 11.94 -51.62 -2.50
N SER A 522 10.79 -52.31 -2.41
CA SER A 522 10.75 -53.60 -1.73
C SER A 522 11.50 -54.70 -2.50
N ILE A 523 11.73 -54.50 -3.81
CA ILE A 523 12.48 -55.43 -4.67
C ILE A 523 14.00 -55.19 -4.56
N ASN A 524 14.46 -54.00 -4.17
CA ASN A 524 15.89 -53.68 -4.05
C ASN A 524 16.44 -53.79 -2.60
N LEU A 525 15.66 -54.30 -1.65
CA LEU A 525 16.05 -54.53 -0.26
C LEU A 525 16.14 -56.02 0.11
N ASN A 526 16.06 -56.92 -0.89
CA ASN A 526 16.32 -58.38 -0.76
C ASN A 526 17.60 -58.80 -1.50
#